data_22b59a7937341023bd5f0029459678e5
#
_entry.id   22b59a7937341023bd5f0029459678e5
#
_cell.length_a   1.000
_cell.length_b   1.000
_cell.length_c   1.000
_cell.angle_alpha   90.00
_cell.angle_beta   90.00
_cell.angle_gamma   90.00
#
_symmetry.space_group_name_H-M   'P 1'
#
loop_
_entity.id
_entity.type
_entity.pdbx_description
1 polymer ?
#
loop_
_entity_poly.entity_id
_entity_poly.type
_entity_poly.pdbx_seq_one_letter_code
_entity_poly.pdbx_strand_id
1 'polypeptide(L)'
;MAHGSRVTLDIDAYIEDFELTATRAAYQLEHLADKVEVRVSSSGEGVHIIAWFEEQLGKDAKRRLRRTLGDDAKRLELDKRRWRFRQTDNVLWTRKENGEADQDFDDIDDALDYIRDARDPRERLKYAVQKGLVV
;
A
#
# COMPACT_ATOMS: atom_id res chain seq x y z
N MET A 1 -10.04 22.65 -2.32
CA MET A 1 -9.01 23.04 -1.36
C MET A 1 -7.94 21.99 -1.27
N ALA A 2 -6.69 22.36 -1.24
CA ALA A 2 -5.61 21.40 -1.14
C ALA A 2 -5.57 20.77 0.26
N HIS A 3 -5.35 19.46 0.32
CA HIS A 3 -5.15 18.77 1.59
C HIS A 3 -3.78 19.12 2.18
N GLY A 4 -3.72 19.24 3.50
CA GLY A 4 -2.49 19.60 4.19
C GLY A 4 -1.40 18.54 4.13
N SER A 5 -1.77 17.26 4.18
CA SER A 5 -0.82 16.15 4.18
C SER A 5 -1.38 14.91 3.52
N ARG A 6 -0.47 14.16 2.89
CA ARG A 6 -0.76 12.85 2.31
C ARG A 6 0.07 11.78 3.00
N VAL A 7 -0.56 10.66 3.34
CA VAL A 7 0.11 9.47 3.86
C VAL A 7 -0.16 8.31 2.91
N THR A 8 0.87 7.60 2.53
CA THR A 8 0.76 6.44 1.62
C THR A 8 1.24 5.18 2.31
N LEU A 9 0.52 4.08 2.08
CA LEU A 9 0.88 2.76 2.59
C LEU A 9 1.03 1.78 1.43
N ASP A 10 2.05 0.96 1.52
CA ASP A 10 2.27 -0.17 0.61
C ASP A 10 2.28 -1.44 1.45
N ILE A 11 1.21 -2.23 1.38
CA ILE A 11 1.05 -3.44 2.17
C ILE A 11 1.15 -4.64 1.25
N ASP A 12 2.23 -5.41 1.43
CA ASP A 12 2.55 -6.57 0.62
C ASP A 12 1.66 -7.76 0.99
N ALA A 13 1.11 -8.42 0.00
CA ALA A 13 0.24 -9.59 0.19
C ALA A 13 0.97 -10.82 0.73
N TYR A 14 2.29 -10.79 0.77
CA TYR A 14 3.09 -11.90 1.30
C TYR A 14 3.37 -11.81 2.79
N ILE A 15 3.01 -10.71 3.45
CA ILE A 15 3.18 -10.61 4.89
C ILE A 15 2.17 -11.49 5.61
N GLU A 16 2.56 -11.97 6.78
CA GLU A 16 1.65 -12.67 7.67
C GLU A 16 0.48 -11.75 8.03
N ASP A 17 -0.72 -12.30 8.12
CA ASP A 17 -1.94 -11.56 8.42
C ASP A 17 -2.20 -10.37 7.48
N PHE A 18 -1.85 -10.51 6.21
CA PHE A 18 -2.03 -9.45 5.21
C PHE A 18 -3.44 -8.87 5.19
N GLU A 19 -4.46 -9.72 5.11
CA GLU A 19 -5.85 -9.23 5.02
C GLU A 19 -6.26 -8.45 6.27
N LEU A 20 -5.87 -8.93 7.45
CA LEU A 20 -6.14 -8.23 8.70
C LEU A 20 -5.40 -6.90 8.77
N THR A 21 -4.14 -6.88 8.39
CA THR A 21 -3.32 -5.66 8.39
C THR A 21 -3.90 -4.61 7.44
N ALA A 22 -4.22 -5.01 6.21
CA ALA A 22 -4.78 -4.11 5.19
C ALA A 22 -6.16 -3.57 5.61
N THR A 23 -7.02 -4.43 6.12
CA THR A 23 -8.36 -4.05 6.59
C THR A 23 -8.27 -3.05 7.75
N ARG A 24 -7.43 -3.34 8.73
CA ARG A 24 -7.21 -2.45 9.88
C ARG A 24 -6.69 -1.09 9.44
N ALA A 25 -5.70 -1.08 8.56
CA ALA A 25 -5.11 0.16 8.06
C ALA A 25 -6.15 1.03 7.34
N ALA A 26 -6.94 0.43 6.45
CA ALA A 26 -7.96 1.15 5.71
C ALA A 26 -9.04 1.73 6.63
N TYR A 27 -9.56 0.93 7.55
CA TYR A 27 -10.61 1.39 8.46
C TYR A 27 -10.11 2.48 9.42
N GLN A 28 -8.90 2.36 9.93
CA GLN A 28 -8.33 3.39 10.80
C GLN A 28 -8.11 4.70 10.03
N LEU A 29 -7.61 4.62 8.80
CA LEU A 29 -7.41 5.82 8.00
C LEU A 29 -8.73 6.47 7.59
N GLU A 30 -9.77 5.70 7.34
CA GLU A 30 -11.10 6.25 7.05
C GLU A 30 -11.65 7.07 8.23
N HIS A 31 -11.31 6.70 9.46
CA HIS A 31 -11.70 7.46 10.66
C HIS A 31 -10.85 8.71 10.88
N LEU A 32 -9.59 8.69 10.45
CA LEU A 32 -8.64 9.76 10.75
C LEU A 32 -8.47 10.76 9.61
N ALA A 33 -8.57 10.30 8.37
CA ALA A 33 -8.30 11.10 7.19
C ALA A 33 -9.58 11.67 6.59
N ASP A 34 -9.43 12.72 5.79
CA ASP A 34 -10.56 13.34 5.08
C ASP A 34 -10.94 12.57 3.82
N LYS A 35 -9.97 11.91 3.23
CA LYS A 35 -10.18 11.09 2.03
C LYS A 35 -9.22 9.92 2.03
N VAL A 36 -9.69 8.76 1.63
CA VAL A 36 -8.86 7.55 1.48
C VAL A 36 -9.12 6.92 0.13
N GLU A 37 -8.05 6.56 -0.56
CA GLU A 37 -8.11 5.75 -1.78
C GLU A 37 -7.45 4.41 -1.54
N VAL A 38 -8.08 3.36 -2.06
CA VAL A 38 -7.56 1.99 -2.00
C VAL A 38 -7.29 1.51 -3.41
N ARG A 39 -6.10 0.97 -3.64
CA ARG A 39 -5.69 0.44 -4.94
C ARG A 39 -5.03 -0.91 -4.78
N VAL A 40 -5.21 -1.79 -5.75
CA VAL A 40 -4.38 -2.99 -5.87
C VAL A 40 -3.14 -2.62 -6.68
N SER A 41 -1.97 -3.03 -6.21
CA SER A 41 -0.72 -2.73 -6.90
C SER A 41 -0.71 -3.33 -8.31
N SER A 42 0.07 -2.75 -9.22
CA SER A 42 0.15 -3.18 -10.60
C SER A 42 0.54 -4.66 -10.76
N SER A 43 1.28 -5.21 -9.81
CA SER A 43 1.64 -6.63 -9.79
C SER A 43 0.51 -7.53 -9.28
N GLY A 44 -0.54 -6.98 -8.66
CA GLY A 44 -1.57 -7.75 -8.00
C GLY A 44 -1.13 -8.38 -6.68
N GLU A 45 0.05 -8.01 -6.17
CA GLU A 45 0.67 -8.65 -5.02
C GLU A 45 0.60 -7.81 -3.74
N GLY A 46 -0.18 -6.77 -3.73
CA GLY A 46 -0.33 -5.92 -2.57
C GLY A 46 -1.38 -4.85 -2.74
N VAL A 47 -1.56 -4.07 -1.68
CA VAL A 47 -2.52 -2.96 -1.63
C VAL A 47 -1.76 -1.67 -1.41
N HIS A 48 -2.14 -0.64 -2.17
CA HIS A 48 -1.70 0.73 -1.94
C HIS A 48 -2.86 1.50 -1.33
N ILE A 49 -2.64 2.12 -0.18
CA ILE A 49 -3.64 2.95 0.49
C ILE A 49 -3.08 4.36 0.56
N ILE A 50 -3.86 5.33 0.09
CA ILE A 50 -3.47 6.73 0.08
C ILE A 50 -4.52 7.51 0.87
N ALA A 51 -4.06 8.25 1.88
CA ALA A 51 -4.92 9.04 2.74
C ALA A 51 -4.52 10.51 2.69
N TRP A 52 -5.51 11.39 2.63
CA TRP A 52 -5.31 12.84 2.64
C TRP A 52 -5.90 13.41 3.92
N PHE A 53 -5.13 14.29 4.56
CA PHE A 53 -5.50 14.97 5.80
C PHE A 53 -5.52 16.47 5.57
N GLU A 54 -6.49 17.16 6.14
CA GLU A 54 -6.49 18.64 6.15
C GLU A 54 -5.35 19.17 7.00
N GLU A 55 -5.04 18.46 8.08
CA GLU A 55 -3.97 18.86 9.00
C GLU A 55 -2.59 18.64 8.37
N GLN A 56 -1.66 19.53 8.72
CA GLN A 56 -0.26 19.36 8.37
C GLN A 56 0.37 18.36 9.34
N LEU A 57 0.77 17.21 8.80
CA LEU A 57 1.49 16.20 9.57
C LEU A 57 2.99 16.32 9.29
N GLY A 58 3.78 16.38 10.35
CA GLY A 58 5.23 16.34 10.23
C GLY A 58 5.72 14.99 9.70
N LYS A 59 6.93 14.95 9.17
CA LYS A 59 7.53 13.73 8.61
C LYS A 59 7.58 12.59 9.63
N ASP A 60 7.90 12.90 10.88
CA ASP A 60 7.96 11.89 11.94
C ASP A 60 6.58 11.32 12.26
N ALA A 61 5.55 12.16 12.30
CA ALA A 61 4.17 11.73 12.51
C ALA A 61 3.71 10.81 11.38
N LYS A 62 3.99 11.18 10.13
CA LYS A 62 3.67 10.35 8.96
C LYS A 62 4.36 8.99 9.05
N ARG A 63 5.65 8.95 9.39
CA ARG A 63 6.40 7.69 9.50
C ARG A 63 5.87 6.79 10.61
N ARG A 64 5.51 7.37 11.76
CA ARG A 64 4.91 6.60 12.86
C ARG A 64 3.59 5.99 12.44
N LEU A 65 2.76 6.78 11.77
CA LEU A 65 1.47 6.30 11.28
C LEU A 65 1.65 5.18 10.27
N ARG A 66 2.53 5.34 9.29
CA ARG A 66 2.84 4.33 8.29
C ARG A 66 3.33 3.04 8.94
N ARG A 67 4.25 3.15 9.88
CA ARG A 67 4.80 1.99 10.60
C ARG A 67 3.74 1.27 11.40
N THR A 68 2.92 2.01 12.14
CA THR A 68 1.84 1.47 12.96
C THR A 68 0.81 0.72 12.12
N LEU A 69 0.53 1.23 10.92
CA LEU A 69 -0.48 0.66 10.03
C LEU A 69 0.05 -0.45 9.10
N GLY A 70 1.33 -0.76 9.18
CA GLY A 70 1.89 -1.90 8.44
C GLY A 70 2.50 -1.59 7.08
N ASP A 71 2.95 -0.35 6.87
CA ASP A 71 3.65 0.01 5.63
C ASP A 71 4.94 -0.81 5.47
N ASP A 72 5.37 -1.01 4.22
CA ASP A 72 6.59 -1.73 3.89
C ASP A 72 7.81 -1.13 4.61
N ALA A 73 8.48 -1.96 5.40
CA ALA A 73 9.63 -1.54 6.20
C ALA A 73 10.80 -1.03 5.35
N LYS A 74 11.02 -1.64 4.18
CA LYS A 74 12.06 -1.19 3.24
C LYS A 74 11.77 0.19 2.70
N ARG A 75 10.51 0.45 2.37
CA ARG A 75 10.04 1.74 1.88
C ARG A 75 10.23 2.83 2.94
N LEU A 76 9.89 2.53 4.19
CA LEU A 76 10.09 3.44 5.32
C LEU A 76 11.56 3.79 5.52
N GLU A 77 12.43 2.80 5.44
CA GLU A 77 13.87 3.01 5.60
C GLU A 77 14.45 3.84 4.45
N LEU A 78 14.03 3.59 3.22
CA LEU A 78 14.46 4.38 2.07
C LEU A 78 14.00 5.83 2.19
N ASP A 79 12.77 6.08 2.61
CA ASP A 79 12.24 7.43 2.80
C ASP A 79 13.01 8.19 3.88
N LYS A 80 13.37 7.52 4.97
CA LYS A 80 14.18 8.10 6.03
C LYS A 80 15.55 8.56 5.49
N ARG A 81 16.18 7.77 4.63
CA ARG A 81 17.45 8.12 3.99
C ARG A 81 17.28 9.28 3.02
N ARG A 82 16.24 9.27 2.19
CA ARG A 82 15.92 10.34 1.25
C ARG A 82 15.71 11.66 1.96
N TRP A 83 15.05 11.65 3.08
CA TRP A 83 14.84 12.86 3.86
C TRP A 83 16.14 13.51 4.31
N ARG A 84 17.14 12.71 4.70
CA ARG A 84 18.45 13.22 5.06
C ARG A 84 19.12 13.99 3.92
N PHE A 85 18.82 13.62 2.70
CA PHE A 85 19.35 14.26 1.49
C PHE A 85 18.36 15.23 0.85
N ARG A 86 17.31 15.63 1.57
CA ARG A 86 16.26 16.54 1.11
C ARG A 86 15.52 16.04 -0.14
N GLN A 87 15.46 14.72 -0.31
CA GLN A 87 14.71 14.12 -1.39
C GLN A 87 13.27 13.86 -0.96
N THR A 88 12.38 13.70 -1.95
CA THR A 88 10.97 13.43 -1.72
C THR A 88 10.77 12.07 -1.07
N ASP A 89 10.00 12.03 0.01
CA ASP A 89 9.59 10.80 0.66
C ASP A 89 8.09 10.54 0.41
N ASN A 90 7.59 9.42 0.93
CA ASN A 90 6.16 9.07 0.87
C ASN A 90 5.66 8.95 -0.57
N VAL A 91 6.54 8.62 -1.50
CA VAL A 91 6.21 8.45 -2.91
C VAL A 91 5.75 7.02 -3.14
N LEU A 92 4.63 6.88 -3.86
CA LEU A 92 4.09 5.59 -4.24
C LEU A 92 4.02 5.51 -5.76
N TRP A 93 4.70 4.52 -6.33
CA TRP A 93 4.69 4.32 -7.77
C TRP A 93 3.38 3.67 -8.20
N THR A 94 2.53 4.44 -8.86
CA THR A 94 1.21 3.98 -9.33
C THR A 94 1.23 3.46 -10.74
N ARG A 95 2.35 3.62 -11.44
CA ARG A 95 2.54 3.12 -12.81
C ARG A 95 3.99 2.70 -13.01
N LYS A 96 4.20 1.51 -13.56
CA LYS A 96 5.53 1.00 -13.91
C LYS A 96 5.95 1.51 -15.30
N GLU A 97 7.25 1.43 -15.59
CA GLU A 97 7.81 1.82 -16.90
C GLU A 97 7.17 1.05 -18.06
N ASN A 98 6.77 -0.20 -17.85
CA ASN A 98 6.11 -1.02 -18.87
C ASN A 98 4.64 -0.66 -19.10
N GLY A 99 4.14 0.38 -18.45
CA GLY A 99 2.75 0.84 -18.59
C GLY A 99 1.75 0.22 -17.62
N GLU A 100 2.16 -0.77 -16.82
CA GLU A 100 1.29 -1.35 -15.80
C GLU A 100 0.99 -0.32 -14.72
N ALA A 101 -0.26 -0.20 -14.35
CA ALA A 101 -0.73 0.77 -13.35
C ALA A 101 -1.52 0.08 -12.25
N ASP A 102 -1.63 0.77 -11.10
CA ASP A 102 -2.50 0.34 -10.01
C ASP A 102 -3.96 0.33 -10.46
N GLN A 103 -4.74 -0.56 -9.88
CA GLN A 103 -6.17 -0.63 -10.11
C GLN A 103 -6.92 -0.08 -8.90
N ASP A 104 -7.82 0.90 -9.14
CA ASP A 104 -8.61 1.55 -8.10
C ASP A 104 -9.78 0.67 -7.66
N PHE A 105 -10.10 0.72 -6.37
CA PHE A 105 -11.26 0.07 -5.76
C PHE A 105 -11.97 1.05 -4.84
N ASP A 106 -13.29 0.83 -4.66
CA ASP A 106 -14.09 1.69 -3.81
C ASP A 106 -13.74 1.54 -2.33
N ASP A 107 -13.43 0.32 -1.91
CA ASP A 107 -13.05 0.03 -0.53
C ASP A 107 -12.06 -1.12 -0.43
N ILE A 108 -11.57 -1.35 0.78
CA ILE A 108 -10.57 -2.39 1.05
C ILE A 108 -11.14 -3.79 0.84
N ASP A 109 -12.40 -4.00 1.13
CA ASP A 109 -13.01 -5.33 1.01
C ASP A 109 -13.05 -5.77 -0.46
N ASP A 110 -13.40 -4.87 -1.37
CA ASP A 110 -13.39 -5.14 -2.81
C ASP A 110 -11.97 -5.41 -3.32
N ALA A 111 -11.00 -4.65 -2.85
CA ALA A 111 -9.59 -4.85 -3.21
C ALA A 111 -9.09 -6.22 -2.75
N LEU A 112 -9.41 -6.62 -1.53
CA LEU A 112 -9.00 -7.91 -0.98
C LEU A 112 -9.69 -9.07 -1.70
N ASP A 113 -10.97 -8.93 -2.04
CA ASP A 113 -11.69 -9.93 -2.82
C ASP A 113 -11.04 -10.11 -4.20
N TYR A 114 -10.68 -9.03 -4.85
CA TYR A 114 -9.97 -9.08 -6.12
C TYR A 114 -8.66 -9.85 -6.02
N ILE A 115 -7.84 -9.55 -5.00
CA ILE A 115 -6.57 -10.24 -4.77
C ILE A 115 -6.80 -11.73 -4.48
N ARG A 116 -7.80 -12.03 -3.67
CA ARG A 116 -8.15 -13.41 -3.32
C ARG A 116 -8.59 -14.21 -4.54
N ASP A 117 -9.40 -13.63 -5.40
CA ASP A 117 -9.89 -14.27 -6.62
C ASP A 117 -8.76 -14.48 -7.63
N ALA A 118 -7.90 -13.48 -7.80
CA ALA A 118 -6.72 -13.56 -8.65
C ALA A 118 -5.71 -14.61 -8.16
N ARG A 119 -5.81 -14.96 -6.88
CA ARG A 119 -4.95 -15.95 -6.21
C ARG A 119 -5.69 -17.24 -5.90
N ASP A 120 -6.62 -17.67 -6.74
CA ASP A 120 -7.23 -18.97 -6.53
C ASP A 120 -6.13 -20.07 -6.52
N PRO A 121 -6.39 -21.25 -5.97
CA PRO A 121 -5.34 -22.26 -5.82
C PRO A 121 -4.63 -22.64 -7.12
N ARG A 122 -5.35 -22.61 -8.25
CA ARG A 122 -4.76 -22.93 -9.56
C ARG A 122 -3.84 -21.82 -10.04
N GLU A 123 -4.25 -20.58 -9.91
CA GLU A 123 -3.44 -19.42 -10.28
C GLU A 123 -2.22 -19.29 -9.36
N ARG A 124 -2.39 -19.55 -8.09
CA ARG A 124 -1.27 -19.57 -7.13
C ARG A 124 -0.24 -20.63 -7.51
N LEU A 125 -0.70 -21.81 -7.90
CA LEU A 125 0.20 -22.89 -8.29
C LEU A 125 0.97 -22.51 -9.55
N LYS A 126 0.29 -22.00 -10.57
CA LYS A 126 0.95 -21.52 -11.78
C LYS A 126 1.99 -20.45 -11.47
N TYR A 127 1.63 -19.50 -10.67
CA TYR A 127 2.54 -18.42 -10.26
C TYR A 127 3.76 -18.99 -9.53
N ALA A 128 3.54 -19.87 -8.57
CA ALA A 128 4.61 -20.49 -7.80
C ALA A 128 5.57 -21.29 -8.69
N VAL A 129 5.04 -22.04 -9.66
CA VAL A 129 5.85 -22.79 -10.61
C VAL A 129 6.67 -21.85 -11.50
N GLN A 130 6.05 -20.79 -12.04
CA GLN A 130 6.75 -19.81 -12.87
C GLN A 130 7.88 -19.09 -12.13
N LYS A 131 7.71 -18.86 -10.85
CA LYS A 131 8.71 -18.19 -10.01
C LYS A 131 9.74 -19.15 -9.42
N GLY A 132 9.60 -20.45 -9.66
CA GLY A 132 10.52 -21.45 -9.10
C GLY A 132 10.36 -21.67 -7.61
N LEU A 133 9.23 -21.28 -7.03
CA LEU A 133 8.95 -21.44 -5.60
C LEU A 133 8.48 -22.86 -5.25
N VAL A 134 7.96 -23.57 -6.21
CA VAL A 134 7.49 -24.95 -6.09
C VAL A 134 8.06 -25.79 -7.22
N VAL A 135 8.50 -26.98 -6.89
CA VAL A 135 9.05 -27.94 -7.84
C VAL A 135 7.94 -28.76 -8.50
#